data_19f53b2cd084889e6fc86d570a8d98bb
#
_entry.id   19f53b2cd084889e6fc86d570a8d98bb
#
_cell.length_a   1.000
_cell.length_b   1.000
_cell.length_c   1.000
_cell.angle_alpha   90.00
_cell.angle_beta   90.00
_cell.angle_gamma   90.00
#
_symmetry.space_group_name_H-M   'P 1'
#
loop_
_entity.id
_entity.type
_entity.pdbx_description
1 polymer ?
#
loop_
_entity_poly.entity_id
_entity_poly.type
_entity_poly.pdbx_seq_one_letter_code
_entity_poly.pdbx_strand_id
1 'polypeptide(L)'
;MISRTSAYALEAALAIAHAGNEPVRAASIAQQLDLPANYLSKILHALARGGVLTSERGPTGGFRLARQPERIRIHDILSEFEDVGESRRCLLGRGRCSDEDSCPMHHQWKAVSGPVFDFFRTTTLADLLAAKPASPPSRRSSRASGRRSRTR
;
A
#
# COMPACT_ATOMS: atom_id res chain seq x y z
N MET A 1 -8.09 8.76 -0.87
CA MET A 1 -7.75 7.37 -1.27
C MET A 1 -6.26 7.17 -1.07
N ILE A 2 -5.78 5.95 -1.02
CA ILE A 2 -4.36 5.65 -0.75
C ILE A 2 -3.46 6.13 -1.90
N SER A 3 -2.23 6.55 -1.57
CA SER A 3 -1.22 6.96 -2.54
C SER A 3 -0.62 5.75 -3.29
N ARG A 4 0.09 6.03 -4.37
CA ARG A 4 0.85 4.97 -5.07
C ARG A 4 1.89 4.32 -4.17
N THR A 5 2.54 5.10 -3.32
CA THR A 5 3.54 4.59 -2.38
C THR A 5 2.92 3.59 -1.41
N SER A 6 1.77 3.93 -0.83
CA SER A 6 1.02 3.05 0.07
C SER A 6 0.53 1.77 -0.62
N ALA A 7 0.07 1.87 -1.87
CA ALA A 7 -0.31 0.70 -2.66
C ALA A 7 0.89 -0.23 -2.88
N TYR A 8 2.05 0.30 -3.27
CA TYR A 8 3.27 -0.50 -3.43
C TYR A 8 3.78 -1.08 -2.11
N ALA A 9 3.61 -0.36 -0.99
CA ALA A 9 3.94 -0.89 0.33
C ALA A 9 3.10 -2.11 0.69
N LEU A 10 1.79 -2.05 0.40
CA LEU A 10 0.88 -3.17 0.63
C LEU A 10 1.22 -4.37 -0.27
N GLU A 11 1.46 -4.13 -1.58
CA GLU A 11 1.87 -5.19 -2.51
C GLU A 11 3.20 -5.84 -2.10
N ALA A 12 4.18 -5.03 -1.65
CA ALA A 12 5.45 -5.55 -1.16
C ALA A 12 5.29 -6.39 0.12
N ALA A 13 4.46 -5.95 1.06
CA ALA A 13 4.15 -6.71 2.27
C ALA A 13 3.46 -8.05 1.94
N LEU A 14 2.54 -8.08 0.97
CA LEU A 14 1.90 -9.30 0.47
C LEU A 14 2.91 -10.24 -0.20
N ALA A 15 3.82 -9.73 -1.04
CA ALA A 15 4.86 -10.53 -1.68
C ALA A 15 5.78 -11.19 -0.65
N ILE A 16 6.16 -10.46 0.42
CA ILE A 16 6.96 -11.00 1.52
C ILE A 16 6.15 -12.05 2.31
N ALA A 17 4.88 -11.79 2.58
CA ALA A 17 4.01 -12.71 3.30
C ALA A 17 3.83 -14.05 2.55
N HIS A 18 3.74 -14.02 1.22
CA HIS A 18 3.68 -15.23 0.40
C HIS A 18 4.96 -16.09 0.48
N ALA A 19 6.11 -15.50 0.75
CA ALA A 19 7.36 -16.23 0.95
C ALA A 19 7.45 -16.90 2.35
N GLY A 20 6.48 -16.69 3.21
CA GLY A 20 6.46 -17.23 4.57
C GLY A 20 7.54 -16.63 5.46
N ASN A 21 8.36 -17.49 6.07
CA ASN A 21 9.43 -17.05 6.99
C ASN A 21 10.77 -16.78 6.29
N GLU A 22 10.89 -17.06 5.00
CA GLU A 22 12.13 -16.85 4.26
C GLU A 22 12.34 -15.37 3.95
N PRO A 23 13.55 -14.82 4.19
CA PRO A 23 13.86 -13.43 3.85
C PRO A 23 13.80 -13.22 2.33
N VAL A 24 13.12 -12.17 1.88
CA VAL A 24 13.00 -11.82 0.48
C VAL A 24 13.87 -10.60 0.17
N ARG A 25 14.68 -10.71 -0.87
CA ARG A 25 15.56 -9.61 -1.31
C ARG A 25 14.76 -8.47 -1.93
N ALA A 26 15.10 -7.23 -1.60
CA ALA A 26 14.46 -6.05 -2.18
C ALA A 26 14.49 -6.05 -3.72
N ALA A 27 15.58 -6.52 -4.33
CA ALA A 27 15.70 -6.62 -5.79
C ALA A 27 14.67 -7.56 -6.41
N SER A 28 14.37 -8.70 -5.77
CA SER A 28 13.37 -9.67 -6.25
C SER A 28 11.97 -9.07 -6.21
N ILE A 29 11.63 -8.36 -5.14
CA ILE A 29 10.32 -7.68 -5.01
C ILE A 29 10.22 -6.53 -6.02
N ALA A 30 11.30 -5.77 -6.21
CA ALA A 30 11.36 -4.68 -7.18
C ALA A 30 11.10 -5.18 -8.62
N GLN A 31 11.71 -6.31 -8.97
CA GLN A 31 11.49 -6.96 -10.26
C GLN A 31 10.04 -7.45 -10.41
N GLN A 32 9.49 -8.08 -9.38
CA GLN A 32 8.11 -8.58 -9.38
C GLN A 32 7.08 -7.44 -9.55
N LEU A 33 7.31 -6.29 -8.90
CA LEU A 33 6.42 -5.15 -8.93
C LEU A 33 6.71 -4.15 -10.08
N ASP A 34 7.76 -4.42 -10.88
CA ASP A 34 8.21 -3.53 -11.96
C ASP A 34 8.53 -2.11 -11.44
N LEU A 35 9.30 -2.05 -10.35
CA LEU A 35 9.69 -0.81 -9.66
C LEU A 35 11.21 -0.63 -9.64
N PRO A 36 11.70 0.63 -9.64
CA PRO A 36 13.10 0.91 -9.40
C PRO A 36 13.54 0.39 -8.02
N ALA A 37 14.63 -0.38 -7.96
CA ALA A 37 15.11 -1.01 -6.72
C ALA A 37 15.36 0.00 -5.58
N ASN A 38 15.91 1.19 -5.90
CA ASN A 38 16.15 2.25 -4.92
C ASN A 38 14.85 2.82 -4.33
N TYR A 39 13.80 2.91 -5.13
CA TYR A 39 12.50 3.38 -4.67
C TYR A 39 11.85 2.36 -3.74
N LEU A 40 11.80 1.09 -4.15
CA LEU A 40 11.26 0.03 -3.31
C LEU A 40 12.05 -0.15 -2.02
N SER A 41 13.38 -0.05 -2.06
CA SER A 41 14.22 -0.14 -0.86
C SER A 41 13.81 0.90 0.20
N LYS A 42 13.49 2.13 -0.19
CA LYS A 42 13.00 3.17 0.73
C LYS A 42 11.67 2.77 1.38
N ILE A 43 10.76 2.19 0.61
CA ILE A 43 9.47 1.69 1.10
C ILE A 43 9.69 0.57 2.13
N LEU A 44 10.51 -0.44 1.80
CA LEU A 44 10.78 -1.56 2.70
C LEU A 44 11.47 -1.12 3.99
N HIS A 45 12.39 -0.16 3.93
CA HIS A 45 13.00 0.40 5.13
C HIS A 45 12.02 1.22 5.97
N ALA A 46 11.06 1.92 5.37
CA ALA A 46 9.99 2.59 6.12
C ALA A 46 9.15 1.56 6.87
N LEU A 47 8.68 0.51 6.20
CA LEU A 47 7.93 -0.59 6.83
C LEU A 47 8.73 -1.31 7.95
N ALA A 48 10.05 -1.41 7.79
CA ALA A 48 10.90 -2.00 8.83
C ALA A 48 11.01 -1.09 10.06
N ARG A 49 11.12 0.23 9.88
CA ARG A 49 11.09 1.20 10.99
C ARG A 49 9.75 1.20 11.72
N GLY A 50 8.64 1.05 10.99
CA GLY A 50 7.29 0.95 11.55
C GLY A 50 6.97 -0.42 12.18
N GLY A 51 7.93 -1.36 12.21
CA GLY A 51 7.73 -2.67 12.85
C GLY A 51 6.79 -3.61 12.09
N VAL A 52 6.53 -3.33 10.81
CA VAL A 52 5.80 -4.24 9.89
C VAL A 52 6.75 -5.32 9.37
N LEU A 53 7.97 -4.92 9.02
CA LEU A 53 9.01 -5.80 8.52
C LEU A 53 10.22 -5.83 9.46
N THR A 54 11.05 -6.88 9.32
CA THR A 54 12.43 -6.91 9.80
C THR A 54 13.38 -7.02 8.61
N SER A 55 14.56 -6.39 8.74
CA SER A 55 15.62 -6.49 7.72
C SER A 55 16.79 -7.30 8.26
N GLU A 56 17.27 -8.26 7.49
CA GLU A 56 18.45 -9.06 7.79
C GLU A 56 19.57 -8.72 6.82
N ARG A 57 20.78 -8.56 7.36
CA ARG A 57 22.00 -8.29 6.56
C ARG A 57 22.66 -9.60 6.14
N GLY A 58 23.45 -9.53 5.07
CA GLY A 58 24.29 -10.63 4.63
C GLY A 58 23.88 -11.23 3.29
N PRO A 59 24.61 -12.27 2.81
CA PRO A 59 24.37 -12.89 1.50
C PRO A 59 22.98 -13.54 1.36
N THR A 60 22.45 -14.05 2.47
CA THR A 60 21.10 -14.63 2.57
C THR A 60 20.08 -13.67 3.17
N GLY A 61 20.45 -12.42 3.40
CA GLY A 61 19.60 -11.41 4.01
C GLY A 61 18.50 -10.91 3.09
N GLY A 62 17.59 -10.14 3.67
CA GLY A 62 16.43 -9.58 3.00
C GLY A 62 15.43 -9.02 3.99
N PHE A 63 14.18 -8.99 3.59
CA PHE A 63 13.06 -8.53 4.41
C PHE A 63 12.10 -9.69 4.67
N ARG A 64 11.60 -9.76 5.89
CA ARG A 64 10.50 -10.66 6.28
C ARG A 64 9.51 -9.94 7.16
N LEU A 65 8.33 -10.52 7.37
CA LEU A 65 7.37 -9.96 8.31
C LEU A 65 7.93 -9.96 9.73
N ALA A 66 7.72 -8.87 10.46
CA ALA A 66 8.11 -8.74 11.86
C ALA A 66 7.15 -9.47 12.81
N ARG A 67 5.93 -9.72 12.36
CA ARG A 67 4.83 -10.34 13.10
C ARG A 67 4.07 -11.31 12.19
N GLN A 68 3.26 -12.19 12.81
CA GLN A 68 2.36 -13.06 12.05
C GLN A 68 1.38 -12.24 11.20
N PRO A 69 1.02 -12.68 9.97
CA PRO A 69 0.13 -11.94 9.07
C PRO A 69 -1.21 -11.54 9.69
N GLU A 70 -1.74 -12.35 10.63
CA GLU A 70 -2.97 -12.10 11.37
C GLU A 70 -2.86 -10.89 12.31
N ARG A 71 -1.63 -10.49 12.65
CA ARG A 71 -1.31 -9.37 13.55
C ARG A 71 -0.85 -8.11 12.82
N ILE A 72 -0.84 -8.13 11.50
CA ILE A 72 -0.48 -6.97 10.66
C ILE A 72 -1.76 -6.53 9.96
N ARG A 73 -2.24 -5.34 10.28
CA ARG A 73 -3.43 -4.74 9.67
C ARG A 73 -3.03 -3.90 8.47
N ILE A 74 -3.94 -3.68 7.54
CA ILE A 74 -3.73 -2.73 6.43
C ILE A 74 -3.34 -1.36 6.99
N HIS A 75 -4.00 -0.93 8.07
CA HIS A 75 -3.70 0.31 8.78
C HIS A 75 -2.22 0.41 9.17
N ASP A 76 -1.60 -0.65 9.70
CA ASP A 76 -0.19 -0.66 10.15
C ASP A 76 0.76 -0.37 8.97
N ILE A 77 0.41 -0.84 7.78
CA ILE A 77 1.20 -0.63 6.57
C ILE A 77 1.00 0.79 6.03
N LEU A 78 -0.26 1.25 5.95
CA LEU A 78 -0.60 2.54 5.35
C LEU A 78 -0.12 3.71 6.21
N SER A 79 -0.18 3.58 7.55
CA SER A 79 0.21 4.65 8.49
C SER A 79 1.66 5.08 8.40
N GLU A 80 2.54 4.26 7.81
CA GLU A 80 3.94 4.63 7.53
C GLU A 80 4.09 5.67 6.40
N PHE A 81 3.06 5.86 5.59
CA PHE A 81 3.11 6.71 4.40
C PHE A 81 2.00 7.76 4.36
N GLU A 82 0.92 7.54 5.09
CA GLU A 82 -0.27 8.38 5.07
C GLU A 82 -0.87 8.52 6.46
N ASP A 83 -1.50 9.64 6.69
CA ASP A 83 -2.33 9.84 7.87
C ASP A 83 -3.68 9.11 7.66
N VAL A 84 -3.68 7.81 7.92
CA VAL A 84 -4.89 6.96 7.96
C VAL A 84 -5.42 6.81 9.39
N GLY A 85 -4.94 7.64 10.31
CA GLY A 85 -5.25 7.60 11.72
C GLY A 85 -6.69 8.01 12.06
N GLU A 86 -6.95 8.17 13.36
CA GLU A 86 -8.27 8.49 13.92
C GLU A 86 -8.84 9.83 13.46
N SER A 87 -8.00 10.76 13.03
CA SER A 87 -8.44 12.05 12.55
C SER A 87 -8.70 12.01 11.05
N ARG A 88 -9.96 11.82 10.71
CA ARG A 88 -10.44 12.01 9.34
C ARG A 88 -10.02 13.37 8.84
N ARG A 89 -9.19 13.42 7.80
CA ARG A 89 -8.91 14.68 7.12
C ARG A 89 -10.18 15.19 6.44
N CYS A 90 -10.43 16.49 6.56
CA CYS A 90 -11.51 17.13 5.84
C CYS A 90 -11.32 16.94 4.33
N LEU A 91 -12.36 16.50 3.63
CA LEU A 91 -12.33 16.33 2.17
C LEU A 91 -11.93 17.62 1.43
N LEU A 92 -12.27 18.78 2.01
CA LEU A 92 -11.95 20.11 1.48
C LEU A 92 -10.58 20.63 1.96
N GLY A 93 -9.76 19.81 2.62
CA GLY A 93 -8.42 20.21 3.05
C GLY A 93 -8.37 21.16 4.26
N ARG A 94 -9.46 21.34 5.00
CA ARG A 94 -9.56 22.26 6.16
C ARG A 94 -8.94 21.70 7.46
N GLY A 95 -8.07 20.70 7.39
CA GLY A 95 -7.48 20.05 8.55
C GLY A 95 -8.28 18.85 9.03
N ARG A 96 -8.46 18.70 10.34
CA ARG A 96 -9.23 17.59 10.94
C ARG A 96 -10.73 17.78 10.70
N CYS A 97 -11.42 16.70 10.38
CA CYS A 97 -12.86 16.70 10.26
C CYS A 97 -13.47 16.59 11.67
N SER A 98 -14.04 17.68 12.20
CA SER A 98 -14.68 17.72 13.50
C SER A 98 -16.18 18.02 13.39
N ASP A 99 -16.95 17.55 14.36
CA ASP A 99 -18.37 17.84 14.42
C ASP A 99 -18.67 19.30 14.85
N GLU A 100 -17.68 19.95 15.49
CA GLU A 100 -17.79 21.35 15.98
C GLU A 100 -17.59 22.37 14.87
N ASP A 101 -16.69 22.08 13.89
CA ASP A 101 -16.42 22.96 12.75
C ASP A 101 -16.73 22.21 11.45
N SER A 102 -18.01 21.90 11.26
CA SER A 102 -18.47 21.08 10.16
C SER A 102 -18.51 21.84 8.84
N CYS A 103 -17.83 21.32 7.82
CA CYS A 103 -17.95 21.83 6.45
C CYS A 103 -19.21 21.27 5.76
N PRO A 104 -19.67 21.84 4.64
CA PRO A 104 -20.87 21.36 3.94
C PRO A 104 -20.83 19.87 3.53
N MET A 105 -19.64 19.27 3.42
CA MET A 105 -19.46 17.85 3.05
C MET A 105 -19.29 16.94 4.28
N HIS A 106 -19.32 17.48 5.50
CA HIS A 106 -18.94 16.76 6.71
C HIS A 106 -19.73 15.46 6.91
N HIS A 107 -21.06 15.54 6.90
CA HIS A 107 -21.92 14.39 7.18
C HIS A 107 -21.79 13.30 6.13
N GLN A 108 -21.79 13.68 4.84
CA GLN A 108 -21.64 12.76 3.74
C GLN A 108 -20.24 12.10 3.75
N TRP A 109 -19.19 12.91 3.99
CA TRP A 109 -17.84 12.42 4.08
C TRP A 109 -17.63 11.48 5.28
N LYS A 110 -18.18 11.83 6.43
CA LYS A 110 -18.13 11.00 7.64
C LYS A 110 -18.80 9.63 7.42
N ALA A 111 -19.94 9.60 6.76
CA ALA A 111 -20.68 8.37 6.46
C ALA A 111 -19.88 7.43 5.52
N VAL A 112 -19.17 7.97 4.53
CA VAL A 112 -18.41 7.17 3.56
C VAL A 112 -17.03 6.81 4.08
N SER A 113 -16.32 7.76 4.70
CA SER A 113 -14.95 7.52 5.16
C SER A 113 -14.88 6.56 6.36
N GLY A 114 -15.89 6.56 7.24
CA GLY A 114 -15.94 5.67 8.40
C GLY A 114 -15.72 4.21 8.05
N PRO A 115 -16.56 3.61 7.21
CA PRO A 115 -16.41 2.23 6.76
C PRO A 115 -15.07 1.93 6.10
N VAL A 116 -14.48 2.89 5.35
CA VAL A 116 -13.15 2.72 4.73
C VAL A 116 -12.06 2.63 5.80
N PHE A 117 -12.08 3.52 6.78
CA PHE A 117 -11.11 3.46 7.88
C PHE A 117 -11.30 2.22 8.76
N ASP A 118 -12.54 1.79 8.98
CA ASP A 118 -12.82 0.55 9.70
C ASP A 118 -12.27 -0.66 8.95
N PHE A 119 -12.43 -0.71 7.64
CA PHE A 119 -11.82 -1.74 6.80
C PHE A 119 -10.28 -1.77 6.96
N PHE A 120 -9.59 -0.63 6.95
CA PHE A 120 -8.14 -0.60 7.15
C PHE A 120 -7.72 -1.09 8.54
N ARG A 121 -8.52 -0.81 9.57
CA ARG A 121 -8.22 -1.19 10.96
C ARG A 121 -8.56 -2.62 11.29
N THR A 122 -9.52 -3.22 10.62
CA THR A 122 -10.00 -4.58 10.92
C THR A 122 -9.42 -5.63 9.99
N THR A 123 -9.11 -5.29 8.74
CA THR A 123 -8.58 -6.23 7.76
C THR A 123 -7.09 -6.46 7.99
N THR A 124 -6.72 -7.73 8.13
CA THR A 124 -5.34 -8.17 8.33
C THR A 124 -4.67 -8.58 7.01
N LEU A 125 -3.35 -8.70 7.05
CA LEU A 125 -2.58 -9.23 5.92
C LEU A 125 -2.99 -10.69 5.62
N ALA A 126 -3.33 -11.46 6.66
CA ALA A 126 -3.83 -12.83 6.49
C ALA A 126 -5.16 -12.89 5.74
N ASP A 127 -6.08 -11.97 6.00
CA ASP A 127 -7.35 -11.89 5.26
C ASP A 127 -7.11 -11.65 3.77
N LEU A 128 -6.13 -10.80 3.42
CA LEU A 128 -5.77 -10.55 2.03
C LEU A 128 -5.10 -11.75 1.36
N LEU A 129 -4.28 -12.51 2.10
CA LEU A 129 -3.65 -13.74 1.60
C LEU A 129 -4.68 -14.84 1.34
N ALA A 130 -5.73 -14.92 2.17
CA ALA A 130 -6.82 -15.88 2.03
C ALA A 130 -7.78 -15.52 0.88
N ALA A 131 -7.84 -14.25 0.48
CA ALA A 131 -8.64 -13.83 -0.66
C ALA A 131 -8.07 -14.42 -1.96
N LYS A 132 -8.91 -15.11 -2.75
CA LYS A 132 -8.49 -15.56 -4.08
C LYS A 132 -8.01 -14.36 -4.89
N PRO A 133 -6.80 -14.42 -5.50
CA PRO A 133 -6.34 -13.32 -6.33
C PRO A 133 -7.36 -13.08 -7.45
N ALA A 134 -7.93 -11.89 -7.49
CA ALA A 134 -8.61 -11.44 -8.68
C ALA A 134 -7.56 -11.45 -9.81
N SER A 135 -7.90 -12.06 -10.96
CA SER A 135 -7.01 -12.06 -12.12
C SER A 135 -6.50 -10.65 -12.35
N PRO A 136 -5.18 -10.43 -12.51
CA PRO A 136 -4.65 -9.09 -12.69
C PRO A 136 -5.37 -8.42 -13.86
N PRO A 137 -5.76 -7.15 -13.76
CA PRO A 137 -6.35 -6.44 -14.86
C PRO A 137 -5.38 -6.50 -16.04
N SER A 138 -5.82 -7.04 -17.18
CA SER A 138 -5.02 -7.11 -18.40
C SER A 138 -4.50 -5.71 -18.69
N ARG A 139 -3.18 -5.51 -18.67
CA ARG A 139 -2.55 -4.24 -19.06
C ARG A 139 -3.00 -3.93 -20.48
N ARG A 140 -3.89 -2.96 -20.64
CA ARG A 140 -4.19 -2.39 -21.94
C ARG A 140 -2.88 -1.78 -22.45
N SER A 141 -2.25 -2.47 -23.39
CA SER A 141 -1.14 -1.92 -24.14
C SER A 141 -1.68 -0.72 -24.93
N SER A 142 -1.36 0.49 -24.47
CA SER A 142 -1.54 1.70 -25.28
C SER A 142 -0.51 1.66 -26.41
N ARG A 143 -0.81 0.89 -27.47
CA ARG A 143 -0.12 1.04 -28.76
C ARG A 143 -0.55 2.40 -29.30
N ALA A 144 0.28 3.42 -29.09
CA ALA A 144 0.23 4.65 -29.84
C ALA A 144 0.49 4.32 -31.31
N SER A 145 -0.57 4.26 -32.11
CA SER A 145 -0.46 4.21 -33.58
C SER A 145 -0.03 5.59 -34.08
N GLY A 146 1.29 5.79 -34.16
CA GLY A 146 1.87 6.93 -34.88
C GLY A 146 1.67 6.77 -36.38
N ARG A 147 0.53 7.22 -36.88
CA ARG A 147 0.28 7.36 -38.31
C ARG A 147 0.95 8.64 -38.80
N ARG A 148 2.18 8.52 -39.28
CA ARG A 148 2.83 9.58 -40.08
C ARG A 148 2.14 9.62 -41.45
N SER A 149 1.28 10.60 -41.70
CA SER A 149 0.85 10.98 -43.04
C SER A 149 1.92 11.87 -43.66
N ARG A 150 2.65 11.30 -44.61
CA ARG A 150 3.36 12.09 -45.62
C ARG A 150 2.32 12.60 -46.62
N THR A 151 2.22 13.90 -46.79
CA THR A 151 1.65 14.53 -47.97
C THR A 151 2.70 15.34 -48.66
N ARG A 152 2.69 15.22 -49.98
CA ARG A 152 3.55 15.92 -50.93
C ARG A 152 3.29 17.42 -50.94
#